data_e4a9ed1378892c61b6f841be53dd423f
#
_entry.id   e4a9ed1378892c61b6f841be53dd423f
#
_cell.length_a   1.000
_cell.length_b   1.000
_cell.length_c   1.000
_cell.angle_alpha   90.00
_cell.angle_beta   90.00
_cell.angle_gamma   90.00
#
_symmetry.space_group_name_H-M   'P 1'
#
loop_
_entity.id
_entity.type
_entity.pdbx_description
1 polymer ?
#
loop_
_entity_poly.entity_id
_entity_poly.type
_entity_poly.pdbx_seq_one_letter_code
_entity_poly.pdbx_strand_id
1 'polypeptide(L)'
;YKTSWQGYKFHLDVSDGDIPISGLLTAASRHDSQASLPLAAMTNRRVDYGYERMDAAYDCSEIHQDAAAPGHVALIDPNPRRDRARKQRLAAEARAQKVAGQVDPAKERYKQRSSVERVNGALKDRYGGRHIRVQGATKVACHLFFGILTLTVEQRLRLHL
;
A
#
# COMPACT_ATOMS: atom_id res chain seq x y z
N TYR A 1 -9.38 -27.01 -11.37
CA TYR A 1 -10.59 -26.54 -10.66
C TYR A 1 -10.42 -25.05 -10.35
N LYS A 2 -11.36 -24.22 -10.84
CA LYS A 2 -11.38 -22.78 -10.58
C LYS A 2 -12.26 -22.56 -9.35
N THR A 3 -11.65 -22.35 -8.20
CA THR A 3 -12.36 -22.05 -6.95
C THR A 3 -12.69 -20.56 -6.92
N SER A 4 -13.97 -20.19 -6.86
CA SER A 4 -14.40 -18.82 -6.62
C SER A 4 -14.77 -18.67 -5.14
N TRP A 5 -14.39 -17.55 -4.54
CA TRP A 5 -14.75 -17.23 -3.15
C TRP A 5 -15.31 -15.81 -3.09
N GLN A 6 -16.19 -15.57 -2.14
CA GLN A 6 -16.73 -14.23 -1.85
C GLN A 6 -16.09 -13.72 -0.57
N GLY A 7 -15.76 -12.45 -0.55
CA GLY A 7 -15.15 -11.84 0.62
C GLY A 7 -14.83 -10.38 0.41
N TYR A 8 -13.98 -9.87 1.28
CA TYR A 8 -13.57 -8.47 1.29
C TYR A 8 -12.05 -8.38 1.19
N LYS A 9 -11.58 -7.26 0.64
CA LYS A 9 -10.18 -6.81 0.72
C LYS A 9 -10.12 -5.58 1.61
N PHE A 10 -9.12 -5.53 2.47
CA PHE A 10 -8.84 -4.37 3.29
C PHE A 10 -7.55 -3.71 2.79
N HIS A 11 -7.70 -2.47 2.34
CA HIS A 11 -6.60 -1.65 1.85
C HIS A 11 -6.17 -0.69 2.95
N LEU A 12 -4.88 -0.56 3.15
CA LEU A 12 -4.29 0.30 4.18
C LEU A 12 -3.28 1.24 3.56
N ASP A 13 -3.28 2.47 4.06
CA ASP A 13 -2.22 3.42 3.89
C ASP A 13 -1.49 3.60 5.23
N VAL A 14 -0.18 3.51 5.19
CA VAL A 14 0.67 3.42 6.38
C VAL A 14 1.84 4.37 6.23
N SER A 15 2.04 5.22 7.23
CA SER A 15 3.20 6.10 7.30
C SER A 15 4.47 5.36 7.77
N ASP A 16 5.58 6.06 7.72
CA ASP A 16 6.82 5.64 8.35
C ASP A 16 6.59 5.41 9.86
N GLY A 17 7.25 4.40 10.43
CA GLY A 17 7.01 3.97 11.81
C GLY A 17 5.83 3.03 11.98
N ASP A 18 5.32 2.45 10.88
CA ASP A 18 4.25 1.45 10.88
C ASP A 18 2.92 1.98 11.46
N ILE A 19 2.63 3.27 11.26
CA ILE A 19 1.39 3.90 11.74
C ILE A 19 0.34 3.90 10.62
N PRO A 20 -0.79 3.21 10.80
CA PRO A 20 -1.91 3.28 9.85
C PRO A 20 -2.53 4.68 9.83
N ILE A 21 -2.68 5.25 8.63
CA ILE A 21 -3.28 6.57 8.42
C ILE A 21 -4.72 6.45 7.92
N SER A 22 -4.92 5.61 6.91
CA SER A 22 -6.22 5.41 6.29
C SER A 22 -6.47 3.94 5.98
N GLY A 23 -7.73 3.55 5.96
CA GLY A 23 -8.13 2.20 5.61
C GLY A 23 -9.43 2.20 4.82
N LEU A 24 -9.56 1.25 3.89
CA LEU A 24 -10.74 1.10 3.04
C LEU A 24 -11.06 -0.39 2.85
N LEU A 25 -12.31 -0.77 3.10
CA LEU A 25 -12.82 -2.11 2.82
C LEU A 25 -13.53 -2.13 1.47
N THR A 26 -13.15 -3.07 0.60
CA THR A 26 -13.80 -3.28 -0.70
C THR A 26 -14.26 -4.73 -0.85
N ALA A 27 -15.18 -4.98 -1.80
CA ALA A 27 -15.47 -6.34 -2.21
C ALA A 27 -14.22 -6.97 -2.83
N ALA A 28 -14.01 -8.27 -2.62
CA ALA A 28 -12.85 -9.00 -3.12
C ALA A 28 -12.71 -9.00 -4.65
N SER A 29 -13.82 -8.81 -5.36
CA SER A 29 -13.87 -8.71 -6.83
C SER A 29 -13.31 -7.39 -7.38
N ARG A 30 -13.16 -6.35 -6.54
CA ARG A 30 -12.60 -5.07 -6.96
C ARG A 30 -11.10 -5.19 -7.19
N HIS A 31 -10.62 -4.55 -8.26
CA HIS A 31 -9.18 -4.44 -8.52
C HIS A 31 -8.54 -3.45 -7.54
N ASP A 32 -7.33 -3.75 -7.09
CA ASP A 32 -6.66 -2.97 -6.04
C ASP A 32 -6.41 -1.51 -6.46
N SER A 33 -6.12 -1.27 -7.75
CA SER A 33 -5.96 0.08 -8.30
C SER A 33 -7.22 0.96 -8.17
N GLN A 34 -8.42 0.37 -8.07
CA GLN A 34 -9.65 1.12 -7.84
C GLN A 34 -9.80 1.63 -6.41
N ALA A 35 -9.04 1.05 -5.47
CA ALA A 35 -9.03 1.47 -4.08
C ALA A 35 -7.98 2.55 -3.80
N SER A 36 -6.96 2.70 -4.65
CA SER A 36 -5.85 3.62 -4.41
C SER A 36 -6.28 5.08 -4.36
N LEU A 37 -7.02 5.56 -5.36
CA LEU A 37 -7.43 6.97 -5.41
C LEU A 37 -8.31 7.39 -4.22
N PRO A 38 -9.39 6.65 -3.84
CA PRO A 38 -10.16 7.00 -2.65
C PRO A 38 -9.35 6.86 -1.36
N LEU A 39 -8.39 5.92 -1.28
CA LEU A 39 -7.52 5.77 -0.11
C LEU A 39 -6.56 6.95 0.01
N ALA A 40 -5.89 7.36 -1.08
CA ALA A 40 -5.04 8.53 -1.14
C ALA A 40 -5.79 9.81 -0.77
N ALA A 41 -7.01 10.01 -1.29
CA ALA A 41 -7.85 11.14 -0.94
C ALA A 41 -8.23 11.18 0.56
N MET A 42 -8.36 10.01 1.22
CA MET A 42 -8.58 9.94 2.67
C MET A 42 -7.31 10.31 3.45
N THR A 43 -6.15 9.89 2.98
CA THR A 43 -4.85 10.18 3.59
C THR A 43 -4.50 11.66 3.47
N ASN A 44 -4.68 12.26 2.31
CA ASN A 44 -4.44 13.69 2.04
C ASN A 44 -5.24 14.64 2.96
N ARG A 45 -6.38 14.18 3.50
CA ARG A 45 -7.17 14.96 4.47
C ARG A 45 -6.63 14.89 5.90
N ARG A 46 -5.68 14.03 6.17
CA ARG A 46 -5.21 13.70 7.52
C ARG A 46 -3.77 14.07 7.77
N VAL A 47 -2.93 13.93 6.75
CA VAL A 47 -1.49 14.14 6.84
C VAL A 47 -0.95 14.75 5.55
N ASP A 48 0.10 15.56 5.69
CA ASP A 48 0.92 15.99 4.56
C ASP A 48 2.07 15.00 4.38
N TYR A 49 2.34 14.62 3.12
CA TYR A 49 3.42 13.71 2.78
C TYR A 49 4.01 14.05 1.40
N GLY A 50 5.24 13.64 1.15
CA GLY A 50 5.90 13.92 -0.13
C GLY A 50 5.94 12.71 -1.08
N TYR A 51 5.78 11.49 -0.55
CA TYR A 51 5.98 10.27 -1.34
C TYR A 51 4.90 9.23 -1.05
N GLU A 52 4.31 8.68 -2.10
CA GLU A 52 3.45 7.50 -2.06
C GLU A 52 4.21 6.26 -2.58
N ARG A 53 4.28 5.20 -1.79
CA ARG A 53 4.94 3.95 -2.17
C ARG A 53 3.91 2.87 -2.42
N MET A 54 3.80 2.45 -3.68
CA MET A 54 2.81 1.47 -4.10
C MET A 54 3.45 0.29 -4.84
N ASP A 55 2.73 -0.84 -4.91
CA ASP A 55 3.15 -2.00 -5.68
C ASP A 55 3.12 -1.70 -7.20
N ALA A 56 3.91 -2.43 -7.98
CA ALA A 56 3.93 -2.36 -9.43
C ALA A 56 2.56 -2.63 -10.10
N ALA A 57 1.60 -3.24 -9.40
CA ALA A 57 0.22 -3.37 -9.86
C ALA A 57 -0.50 -2.02 -10.03
N TYR A 58 -0.03 -1.00 -9.31
CA TYR A 58 -0.58 0.36 -9.34
C TYR A 58 0.08 1.27 -10.40
N ASP A 59 1.03 0.75 -11.20
CA ASP A 59 1.69 1.53 -12.27
C ASP A 59 0.70 1.85 -13.39
N CYS A 60 -0.01 2.97 -13.26
CA CYS A 60 -0.89 3.54 -14.26
C CYS A 60 -0.83 5.07 -14.24
N SER A 61 -1.15 5.69 -15.39
CA SER A 61 -1.06 7.13 -15.59
C SER A 61 -1.93 7.94 -14.63
N GLU A 62 -3.11 7.43 -14.31
CA GLU A 62 -4.08 8.08 -13.44
C GLU A 62 -3.54 8.23 -12.02
N ILE A 63 -2.86 7.22 -11.49
CA ILE A 63 -2.28 7.25 -10.14
C ILE A 63 -1.10 8.22 -10.08
N HIS A 64 -0.24 8.23 -11.10
CA HIS A 64 0.86 9.19 -11.19
C HIS A 64 0.38 10.64 -11.28
N GLN A 65 -0.70 10.89 -12.02
CA GLN A 65 -1.32 12.22 -12.14
C GLN A 65 -1.99 12.66 -10.84
N ASP A 66 -2.71 11.75 -10.17
CA ASP A 66 -3.38 12.04 -8.90
C ASP A 66 -2.36 12.39 -7.80
N ALA A 67 -1.26 11.66 -7.70
CA ALA A 67 -0.18 11.97 -6.78
C ALA A 67 0.48 13.31 -7.10
N ALA A 68 0.70 13.63 -8.37
CA ALA A 68 1.36 14.87 -8.80
C ALA A 68 0.51 16.13 -8.55
N ALA A 69 -0.82 16.03 -8.55
CA ALA A 69 -1.72 17.16 -8.35
C ALA A 69 -1.51 17.91 -7.02
N PRO A 70 -1.36 17.23 -5.85
CA PRO A 70 -1.00 17.87 -4.60
C PRO A 70 0.51 18.07 -4.41
N GLY A 71 1.34 17.76 -5.41
CA GLY A 71 2.80 17.88 -5.34
C GLY A 71 3.50 16.65 -4.75
N HIS A 72 2.82 15.53 -4.67
CA HIS A 72 3.39 14.25 -4.20
C HIS A 72 4.10 13.49 -5.33
N VAL A 73 4.98 12.56 -4.97
CA VAL A 73 5.69 11.70 -5.90
C VAL A 73 5.27 10.25 -5.66
N ALA A 74 4.65 9.63 -6.66
CA ALA A 74 4.35 8.20 -6.64
C ALA A 74 5.64 7.39 -6.91
N LEU A 75 6.07 6.60 -5.94
CA LEU A 75 7.19 5.67 -6.05
C LEU A 75 6.62 4.27 -6.31
N ILE A 76 6.53 3.92 -7.58
CA ILE A 76 5.96 2.66 -8.06
C ILE A 76 6.99 2.00 -8.97
N ASP A 77 7.28 0.71 -8.72
CA ASP A 77 8.15 -0.02 -9.64
C ASP A 77 7.50 -0.12 -11.02
N PRO A 78 8.25 0.21 -12.10
CA PRO A 78 7.72 0.15 -13.45
C PRO A 78 7.21 -1.25 -13.78
N ASN A 79 5.94 -1.35 -14.21
CA ASN A 79 5.34 -2.61 -14.61
C ASN A 79 5.34 -2.73 -16.15
N PRO A 80 6.28 -3.44 -16.76
CA PRO A 80 6.35 -3.58 -18.21
C PRO A 80 5.21 -4.45 -18.78
N ARG A 81 4.42 -5.11 -17.92
CA ARG A 81 3.33 -6.00 -18.31
C ARG A 81 3.77 -6.97 -19.43
N ARG A 82 3.16 -6.90 -20.64
CA ARG A 82 3.49 -7.72 -21.81
C ARG A 82 4.50 -7.07 -22.76
N ASP A 83 4.95 -5.84 -22.49
CA ASP A 83 5.92 -5.13 -23.32
C ASP A 83 7.33 -5.68 -23.09
N ARG A 84 7.76 -6.57 -23.99
CA ARG A 84 9.09 -7.20 -23.95
C ARG A 84 10.23 -6.18 -24.14
N ALA A 85 10.04 -5.19 -24.99
CA ALA A 85 11.05 -4.17 -25.26
C ALA A 85 11.27 -3.28 -24.03
N ARG A 86 10.19 -2.85 -23.37
CA ARG A 86 10.24 -2.11 -22.09
C ARG A 86 10.94 -2.94 -21.00
N LYS A 87 10.63 -4.24 -20.90
CA LYS A 87 11.28 -5.15 -19.95
C LYS A 87 12.78 -5.25 -20.17
N GLN A 88 13.23 -5.35 -21.42
CA GLN A 88 14.64 -5.42 -21.76
C GLN A 88 15.37 -4.11 -21.46
N ARG A 89 14.77 -2.96 -21.77
CA ARG A 89 15.31 -1.64 -21.43
C ARG A 89 15.51 -1.48 -19.91
N LEU A 90 14.48 -1.74 -19.12
CA LEU A 90 14.54 -1.67 -17.66
C LEU A 90 15.63 -2.61 -17.07
N ALA A 91 15.77 -3.81 -17.62
CA ALA A 91 16.83 -4.74 -17.21
C ALA A 91 18.22 -4.24 -17.57
N ALA A 92 18.40 -3.60 -18.72
CA ALA A 92 19.67 -3.02 -19.15
C ALA A 92 20.05 -1.80 -18.26
N GLU A 93 19.10 -0.92 -17.99
CA GLU A 93 19.26 0.23 -17.08
C GLU A 93 19.64 -0.22 -15.66
N ALA A 94 18.97 -1.22 -15.12
CA ALA A 94 19.26 -1.77 -13.80
C ALA A 94 20.69 -2.36 -13.73
N ARG A 95 21.15 -3.02 -14.82
CA ARG A 95 22.53 -3.53 -14.91
C ARG A 95 23.55 -2.39 -14.97
N ALA A 96 23.30 -1.37 -15.78
CA ALA A 96 24.15 -0.20 -15.89
C ALA A 96 24.30 0.55 -14.57
N GLN A 97 23.20 0.79 -13.86
CA GLN A 97 23.20 1.39 -12.52
C GLN A 97 24.03 0.57 -11.51
N LYS A 98 23.86 -0.76 -11.52
CA LYS A 98 24.64 -1.65 -10.64
C LYS A 98 26.14 -1.60 -10.93
N VAL A 99 26.53 -1.56 -12.21
CA VAL A 99 27.94 -1.45 -12.63
C VAL A 99 28.52 -0.09 -12.24
N ALA A 100 27.74 0.98 -12.36
CA ALA A 100 28.16 2.34 -11.99
C ALA A 100 28.21 2.56 -10.46
N GLY A 101 27.78 1.59 -9.65
CA GLY A 101 27.70 1.75 -8.19
C GLY A 101 26.71 2.83 -7.74
N GLN A 102 25.82 3.25 -8.63
CA GLN A 102 24.84 4.29 -8.32
C GLN A 102 23.68 3.69 -7.52
N VAL A 103 23.39 4.31 -6.36
CA VAL A 103 22.21 4.00 -5.56
C VAL A 103 21.10 4.96 -6.00
N ASP A 104 20.01 4.40 -6.51
CA ASP A 104 18.83 5.17 -6.85
C ASP A 104 18.07 5.53 -5.57
N PRO A 105 17.96 6.84 -5.22
CA PRO A 105 17.25 7.25 -4.00
C PRO A 105 15.77 6.81 -3.97
N ALA A 106 15.14 6.70 -5.14
CA ALA A 106 13.77 6.22 -5.25
C ALA A 106 13.68 4.73 -4.84
N LYS A 107 14.63 3.91 -5.25
CA LYS A 107 14.69 2.49 -4.85
C LYS A 107 14.93 2.32 -3.35
N GLU A 108 15.76 3.15 -2.74
CA GLU A 108 15.97 3.11 -1.29
C GLU A 108 14.70 3.47 -0.53
N ARG A 109 13.97 4.51 -0.95
CA ARG A 109 12.67 4.87 -0.38
C ARG A 109 11.62 3.78 -0.61
N TYR A 110 11.64 3.12 -1.78
CA TYR A 110 10.72 2.03 -2.09
C TYR A 110 10.88 0.82 -1.14
N LYS A 111 12.08 0.54 -0.64
CA LYS A 111 12.31 -0.54 0.34
C LYS A 111 11.48 -0.37 1.62
N GLN A 112 11.10 0.85 1.97
CA GLN A 112 10.25 1.11 3.15
C GLN A 112 8.78 0.69 2.94
N ARG A 113 8.40 0.25 1.74
CA ARG A 113 7.07 -0.32 1.45
C ARG A 113 6.69 -1.49 2.38
N SER A 114 7.67 -2.18 2.93
CA SER A 114 7.44 -3.25 3.91
C SER A 114 6.65 -2.84 5.16
N SER A 115 6.50 -1.53 5.43
CA SER A 115 5.65 -1.02 6.53
C SER A 115 4.21 -1.50 6.41
N VAL A 116 3.62 -1.44 5.22
CA VAL A 116 2.24 -1.94 4.98
C VAL A 116 2.14 -3.44 5.24
N GLU A 117 3.16 -4.21 4.84
CA GLU A 117 3.19 -5.66 5.05
C GLU A 117 3.28 -6.00 6.54
N ARG A 118 4.11 -5.27 7.31
CA ARG A 118 4.23 -5.44 8.77
C ARG A 118 2.93 -5.11 9.48
N VAL A 119 2.29 -3.99 9.12
CA VAL A 119 1.00 -3.57 9.69
C VAL A 119 -0.10 -4.60 9.38
N ASN A 120 -0.18 -5.07 8.13
CA ASN A 120 -1.12 -6.11 7.73
C ASN A 120 -0.87 -7.43 8.47
N GLY A 121 0.39 -7.80 8.65
CA GLY A 121 0.78 -8.98 9.46
C GLY A 121 0.32 -8.82 10.90
N ALA A 122 0.64 -7.69 11.55
CA ALA A 122 0.23 -7.41 12.92
C ALA A 122 -1.30 -7.40 13.08
N LEU A 123 -2.03 -6.74 12.15
CA LEU A 123 -3.49 -6.74 12.17
C LEU A 123 -4.07 -8.15 12.12
N LYS A 124 -3.53 -9.01 11.27
CA LYS A 124 -3.97 -10.41 11.14
C LYS A 124 -3.65 -11.24 12.38
N ASP A 125 -2.44 -11.14 12.89
CA ASP A 125 -1.92 -12.07 13.88
C ASP A 125 -2.20 -11.64 15.33
N ARG A 126 -2.30 -10.34 15.60
CA ARG A 126 -2.42 -9.79 16.96
C ARG A 126 -3.76 -9.08 17.21
N TYR A 127 -4.40 -8.54 16.17
CA TYR A 127 -5.60 -7.69 16.32
C TYR A 127 -6.84 -8.26 15.63
N GLY A 128 -6.91 -9.59 15.49
CA GLY A 128 -8.11 -10.31 15.09
C GLY A 128 -8.43 -10.29 13.59
N GLY A 129 -7.57 -9.73 12.74
CA GLY A 129 -7.82 -9.65 11.30
C GLY A 129 -7.83 -11.02 10.58
N ARG A 130 -7.23 -12.06 11.18
CA ARG A 130 -7.23 -13.43 10.64
C ARG A 130 -8.54 -14.19 10.90
N HIS A 131 -9.23 -13.87 12.00
CA HIS A 131 -10.40 -14.62 12.46
C HIS A 131 -11.59 -13.67 12.67
N ILE A 132 -12.18 -13.22 11.56
CA ILE A 132 -13.35 -12.33 11.58
C ILE A 132 -14.61 -13.18 11.78
N ARG A 133 -15.28 -12.99 12.92
CA ARG A 133 -16.48 -13.75 13.31
C ARG A 133 -17.80 -13.02 13.03
N VAL A 134 -17.75 -11.94 12.26
CA VAL A 134 -18.92 -11.14 11.89
C VAL A 134 -19.16 -11.18 10.39
N GLN A 135 -20.40 -10.97 9.96
CA GLN A 135 -20.78 -10.96 8.55
C GLN A 135 -21.32 -9.59 8.12
N GLY A 136 -21.14 -9.29 6.83
CA GLY A 136 -21.56 -8.02 6.22
C GLY A 136 -20.47 -6.93 6.30
N ALA A 137 -20.40 -6.11 5.26
CA ALA A 137 -19.32 -5.15 5.06
C ALA A 137 -19.11 -4.21 6.25
N THR A 138 -20.20 -3.65 6.79
CA THR A 138 -20.13 -2.71 7.92
C THR A 138 -19.54 -3.34 9.18
N LYS A 139 -19.99 -4.55 9.54
CA LYS A 139 -19.48 -5.23 10.74
C LYS A 139 -18.02 -5.67 10.57
N VAL A 140 -17.66 -6.16 9.38
CA VAL A 140 -16.28 -6.52 9.05
C VAL A 140 -15.38 -5.27 9.09
N ALA A 141 -15.82 -4.16 8.52
CA ALA A 141 -15.10 -2.90 8.59
C ALA A 141 -14.90 -2.45 10.04
N CYS A 142 -15.97 -2.41 10.86
CA CYS A 142 -15.86 -2.07 12.27
C CYS A 142 -14.83 -2.94 13.00
N HIS A 143 -14.89 -4.25 12.81
CA HIS A 143 -13.95 -5.19 13.44
C HIS A 143 -12.49 -4.87 13.08
N LEU A 144 -12.21 -4.65 11.79
CA LEU A 144 -10.85 -4.33 11.32
C LEU A 144 -10.40 -2.94 11.78
N PHE A 145 -11.28 -1.95 11.79
CA PHE A 145 -10.93 -0.60 12.27
C PHE A 145 -10.67 -0.55 13.77
N PHE A 146 -11.33 -1.36 14.59
CA PHE A 146 -10.96 -1.51 16.00
C PHE A 146 -9.55 -2.11 16.16
N GLY A 147 -9.21 -3.11 15.33
CA GLY A 147 -7.84 -3.65 15.30
C GLY A 147 -6.81 -2.58 14.90
N ILE A 148 -7.11 -1.78 13.88
CA ILE A 148 -6.26 -0.67 13.44
C ILE A 148 -6.11 0.38 14.54
N LEU A 149 -7.20 0.76 15.22
CA LEU A 149 -7.15 1.72 16.33
C LEU A 149 -6.21 1.25 17.44
N THR A 150 -6.34 -0.01 17.86
CA THR A 150 -5.48 -0.60 18.89
C THR A 150 -4.01 -0.63 18.46
N LEU A 151 -3.74 -1.04 17.21
CA LEU A 151 -2.39 -1.04 16.64
C LEU A 151 -1.81 0.38 16.59
N THR A 152 -2.60 1.37 16.16
CA THR A 152 -2.15 2.77 16.08
C THR A 152 -1.78 3.31 17.45
N VAL A 153 -2.59 3.03 18.49
CA VAL A 153 -2.28 3.43 19.86
C VAL A 153 -0.98 2.78 20.34
N GLU A 154 -0.80 1.48 20.11
CA GLU A 154 0.42 0.77 20.48
C GLU A 154 1.67 1.37 19.79
N GLN A 155 1.60 1.64 18.49
CA GLN A 155 2.71 2.24 17.77
C GLN A 155 3.04 3.66 18.26
N ARG A 156 2.01 4.46 18.53
CA ARG A 156 2.18 5.80 19.09
C ARG A 156 2.88 5.75 20.46
N LEU A 157 2.49 4.84 21.32
CA LEU A 157 3.16 4.65 22.63
C LEU A 157 4.63 4.25 22.48
N ARG A 158 4.95 3.38 21.50
CA ARG A 158 6.35 2.98 21.23
C ARG A 158 7.24 4.12 20.72
N LEU A 159 6.67 5.10 20.03
CA LEU A 159 7.41 6.24 19.50
C LEU A 159 7.63 7.34 20.54
N HIS A 160 6.92 7.29 21.67
CA HIS A 160 7.03 8.26 22.76
C HIS A 160 7.82 7.73 23.96
N LEU A 161 8.22 6.46 23.95
CA LEU A 161 9.09 5.81 24.94
C LEU A 161 10.52 5.73 24.43
#